data_e31154aeff054a8e9aba03afafba0478
#
_entry.id   e31154aeff054a8e9aba03afafba0478
#
_cell.length_a   1.000
_cell.length_b   1.000
_cell.length_c   1.000
_cell.angle_alpha   90.00
_cell.angle_beta   90.00
_cell.angle_gamma   90.00
#
_symmetry.space_group_name_H-M   'P 1'
#
loop_
_entity.id
_entity.type
_entity.pdbx_description
1 polymer ?
#
loop_
_entity_poly.entity_id
_entity_poly.type
_entity_poly.pdbx_seq_one_letter_code
_entity_poly.pdbx_strand_id
1 'polypeptide(L)'
;IMWIGLLYFFNFVNTAFAPTMDGETKKKFVPELMPRTLYWFRMGAAWTWGTGIVLLYVIYWAGGMMPDDFTSNEVTGDPANMSIHILLLFTFVAVFLYDAIYKSSLASNLRAVTILSFILLTGYVFAMQNLGGFGYRAVNIHLGALFGTNMAFNVWFRIWPAQQKIIAAIKNGEAPDGDLLALAGLRSKHNTYMSVPLVWTMHNQHHVTAPTALGIPDEFSWVLPMVMVILGWHIVCLLYTSPSPRD
;
A
#
# COMPACT_ATOMS: atom_id res chain seq x y z
N ILE A 1 0.65 13.56 -0.39
CA ILE A 1 1.25 14.05 -1.64
C ILE A 1 2.73 13.69 -1.68
N MET A 2 3.55 14.11 -0.72
CA MET A 2 5.01 13.89 -0.73
C MET A 2 5.39 12.41 -0.81
N TRP A 3 4.78 11.54 0.00
CA TRP A 3 5.07 10.11 0.00
C TRP A 3 4.83 9.46 -1.38
N ILE A 4 3.64 9.66 -1.95
CA ILE A 4 3.30 9.10 -3.27
C ILE A 4 4.15 9.74 -4.38
N GLY A 5 4.36 11.07 -4.36
CA GLY A 5 5.19 11.74 -5.35
C GLY A 5 6.63 11.21 -5.38
N LEU A 6 7.24 10.99 -4.22
CA LEU A 6 8.58 10.41 -4.14
C LEU A 6 8.62 8.93 -4.52
N LEU A 7 7.54 8.15 -4.26
CA LEU A 7 7.41 6.78 -4.74
C LEU A 7 7.49 6.72 -6.26
N TYR A 8 6.74 7.59 -6.95
CA TYR A 8 6.75 7.67 -8.42
C TYR A 8 8.08 8.21 -8.96
N PHE A 9 8.67 9.18 -8.28
CA PHE A 9 10.03 9.62 -8.62
C PHE A 9 11.02 8.45 -8.62
N PHE A 10 11.05 7.63 -7.56
CA PHE A 10 11.97 6.50 -7.48
C PHE A 10 11.70 5.45 -8.54
N ASN A 11 10.43 5.11 -8.81
CA ASN A 11 10.08 3.99 -9.69
C ASN A 11 10.07 4.34 -11.19
N PHE A 12 9.88 5.60 -11.56
CA PHE A 12 9.78 6.00 -12.95
C PHE A 12 10.87 6.98 -13.37
N VAL A 13 11.14 8.00 -12.59
CA VAL A 13 12.15 9.02 -12.97
C VAL A 13 13.56 8.52 -12.66
N ASN A 14 13.82 8.17 -11.41
CA ASN A 14 15.17 7.75 -10.99
C ASN A 14 15.59 6.42 -11.64
N THR A 15 14.67 5.48 -11.80
CA THR A 15 14.95 4.20 -12.47
C THR A 15 15.34 4.39 -13.94
N ALA A 16 14.73 5.34 -14.63
CA ALA A 16 15.07 5.67 -16.02
C ALA A 16 16.37 6.51 -16.13
N PHE A 17 16.62 7.40 -15.15
CA PHE A 17 17.76 8.30 -15.18
C PHE A 17 19.06 7.64 -14.70
N ALA A 18 19.01 6.85 -13.62
CA ALA A 18 20.22 6.29 -13.01
C ALA A 18 21.10 5.44 -13.96
N PRO A 19 20.57 4.66 -14.92
CA PRO A 19 21.38 3.95 -15.89
C PRO A 19 22.15 4.83 -16.87
N THR A 20 21.72 6.09 -17.08
CA THR A 20 22.38 7.02 -17.99
C THR A 20 23.65 7.65 -17.42
N MET A 21 23.87 7.54 -16.11
CA MET A 21 25.06 8.06 -15.44
C MET A 21 26.22 7.07 -15.54
N ASP A 22 27.42 7.57 -15.82
CA ASP A 22 28.66 6.82 -15.67
C ASP A 22 29.03 6.58 -14.19
N GLY A 23 30.04 5.76 -13.93
CA GLY A 23 30.43 5.37 -12.56
C GLY A 23 30.89 6.54 -11.69
N GLU A 24 31.64 7.48 -12.24
CA GLU A 24 32.12 8.66 -11.51
C GLU A 24 30.98 9.61 -11.14
N THR A 25 30.05 9.82 -12.07
CA THR A 25 28.85 10.62 -11.83
C THR A 25 27.98 9.97 -10.76
N LYS A 26 27.75 8.64 -10.82
CA LYS A 26 27.00 7.92 -9.79
C LYS A 26 27.63 8.06 -8.42
N LYS A 27 28.96 7.93 -8.32
CA LYS A 27 29.70 8.03 -7.06
C LYS A 27 29.56 9.41 -6.39
N LYS A 28 29.43 10.46 -7.17
CA LYS A 28 29.24 11.83 -6.67
C LYS A 28 27.76 12.12 -6.38
N PHE A 29 26.86 11.72 -7.28
CA PHE A 29 25.45 12.13 -7.26
C PHE A 29 24.60 11.31 -6.27
N VAL A 30 24.76 9.98 -6.28
CA VAL A 30 23.90 9.08 -5.48
C VAL A 30 24.04 9.32 -3.98
N PRO A 31 25.26 9.43 -3.39
CA PRO A 31 25.41 9.68 -1.96
C PRO A 31 24.90 11.06 -1.50
N GLU A 32 24.76 12.01 -2.41
CA GLU A 32 24.25 13.34 -2.10
C GLU A 32 22.73 13.44 -2.23
N LEU A 33 22.17 12.92 -3.31
CA LEU A 33 20.74 13.01 -3.58
C LEU A 33 19.91 11.99 -2.78
N MET A 34 20.32 10.71 -2.80
CA MET A 34 19.48 9.63 -2.31
C MET A 34 19.19 9.69 -0.80
N PRO A 35 20.15 10.02 0.09
CA PRO A 35 19.86 10.14 1.52
C PRO A 35 18.81 11.23 1.82
N ARG A 36 18.89 12.37 1.13
CA ARG A 36 17.95 13.50 1.30
C ARG A 36 16.55 13.13 0.82
N THR A 37 16.46 12.53 -0.37
CA THR A 37 15.17 12.12 -0.96
C THR A 37 14.52 10.98 -0.15
N LEU A 38 15.32 10.00 0.29
CA LEU A 38 14.86 8.89 1.13
C LEU A 38 14.48 9.34 2.54
N TYR A 39 15.09 10.41 3.07
CA TYR A 39 14.65 11.00 4.33
C TYR A 39 13.21 11.49 4.23
N TRP A 40 12.89 12.32 3.25
CA TRP A 40 11.54 12.84 3.07
C TRP A 40 10.54 11.75 2.69
N PHE A 41 10.96 10.74 1.94
CA PHE A 41 10.12 9.58 1.62
C PHE A 41 9.71 8.82 2.88
N ARG A 42 10.66 8.54 3.77
CA ARG A 42 10.39 7.86 5.05
C ARG A 42 9.55 8.70 6.00
N MET A 43 9.89 9.98 6.14
CA MET A 43 9.12 10.88 7.01
C MET A 43 7.70 11.06 6.47
N GLY A 44 7.55 11.23 5.16
CA GLY A 44 6.23 11.28 4.52
C GLY A 44 5.40 10.02 4.79
N ALA A 45 6.01 8.84 4.70
CA ALA A 45 5.34 7.57 5.03
C ALA A 45 4.94 7.51 6.51
N ALA A 46 5.86 7.80 7.43
CA ALA A 46 5.61 7.72 8.87
C ALA A 46 4.52 8.70 9.34
N TRP A 47 4.61 9.96 8.93
CA TRP A 47 3.61 10.96 9.30
C TRP A 47 2.23 10.67 8.72
N THR A 48 2.17 10.27 7.44
CA THR A 48 0.89 9.91 6.79
C THR A 48 0.25 8.71 7.49
N TRP A 49 1.04 7.67 7.78
CA TRP A 49 0.56 6.48 8.47
C TRP A 49 0.13 6.80 9.91
N GLY A 50 0.96 7.49 10.70
CA GLY A 50 0.65 7.82 12.09
C GLY A 50 -0.57 8.73 12.24
N THR A 51 -0.67 9.79 11.46
CA THR A 51 -1.86 10.67 11.46
C THR A 51 -3.10 9.94 10.93
N GLY A 52 -2.92 9.03 9.96
CA GLY A 52 -4.00 8.19 9.44
C GLY A 52 -4.60 7.28 10.50
N ILE A 53 -3.79 6.65 11.36
CA ILE A 53 -4.27 5.84 12.49
C ILE A 53 -5.07 6.69 13.48
N VAL A 54 -4.57 7.88 13.83
CA VAL A 54 -5.27 8.78 14.74
C VAL A 54 -6.64 9.16 14.16
N LEU A 55 -6.70 9.52 12.89
CA LEU A 55 -7.96 9.84 12.21
C LEU A 55 -8.91 8.64 12.14
N LEU A 56 -8.37 7.46 11.84
CA LEU A 56 -9.17 6.22 11.81
C LEU A 56 -9.80 5.94 13.17
N TYR A 57 -9.03 6.08 14.25
CA TYR A 57 -9.52 5.92 15.62
C TYR A 57 -10.61 6.95 15.93
N VAL A 58 -10.34 8.25 15.74
CA VAL A 58 -11.25 9.33 16.11
C VAL A 58 -12.56 9.29 15.33
N ILE A 59 -12.50 9.00 14.03
CA ILE A 59 -13.67 9.09 13.15
C ILE A 59 -14.44 7.77 13.16
N TYR A 60 -13.77 6.66 12.97
CA TYR A 60 -14.45 5.37 12.76
C TYR A 60 -14.67 4.60 14.07
N TRP A 61 -13.64 4.48 14.90
CA TRP A 61 -13.74 3.63 16.10
C TRP A 61 -14.40 4.34 17.26
N ALA A 62 -13.90 5.53 17.62
CA ALA A 62 -14.47 6.32 18.70
C ALA A 62 -15.68 7.17 18.23
N GLY A 63 -15.67 7.60 16.97
CA GLY A 63 -16.73 8.42 16.36
C GLY A 63 -17.93 7.64 15.84
N GLY A 64 -17.90 6.30 15.88
CA GLY A 64 -19.05 5.44 15.54
C GLY A 64 -19.39 5.39 14.04
N MET A 65 -18.44 5.74 13.14
CA MET A 65 -18.69 5.76 11.70
C MET A 65 -18.38 4.42 11.00
N MET A 66 -18.53 3.31 11.71
CA MET A 66 -18.32 1.97 11.13
C MET A 66 -19.46 1.52 10.22
N PRO A 67 -20.77 1.66 10.57
CA PRO A 67 -21.88 1.43 9.64
C PRO A 67 -22.08 2.63 8.72
N ASP A 68 -22.64 2.39 7.53
CA ASP A 68 -23.03 3.48 6.61
C ASP A 68 -24.28 4.22 7.09
N ASP A 69 -25.14 3.50 7.81
CA ASP A 69 -26.31 4.07 8.46
C ASP A 69 -25.94 4.53 9.88
N PHE A 70 -25.96 5.82 10.08
CA PHE A 70 -25.68 6.44 11.39
C PHE A 70 -26.72 6.10 12.46
N THR A 71 -27.83 5.47 12.09
CA THR A 71 -28.93 5.12 12.98
C THR A 71 -28.87 3.68 13.47
N SER A 72 -28.15 2.78 12.76
CA SER A 72 -28.08 1.38 13.12
C SER A 72 -26.82 1.09 13.96
N ASN A 73 -26.98 1.13 15.27
CA ASN A 73 -26.00 0.61 16.22
C ASN A 73 -25.96 -0.93 16.27
N GLU A 74 -26.74 -1.61 15.43
CA GLU A 74 -27.03 -3.03 15.63
C GLU A 74 -25.87 -3.98 15.30
N VAL A 75 -24.96 -3.60 14.41
CA VAL A 75 -23.87 -4.50 13.99
C VAL A 75 -22.51 -4.11 14.55
N THR A 76 -22.22 -2.82 14.62
CA THR A 76 -20.94 -2.31 15.09
C THR A 76 -20.96 -1.85 16.54
N GLY A 77 -22.14 -1.77 17.14
CA GLY A 77 -22.31 -1.33 18.52
C GLY A 77 -22.22 -2.42 19.58
N ASP A 78 -22.18 -3.70 19.18
CA ASP A 78 -22.04 -4.78 20.14
C ASP A 78 -20.55 -5.02 20.47
N PRO A 79 -20.05 -4.58 21.63
CA PRO A 79 -18.68 -4.85 22.05
C PRO A 79 -18.39 -6.35 22.23
N ALA A 80 -19.41 -7.20 22.23
CA ALA A 80 -19.27 -8.65 22.24
C ALA A 80 -18.97 -9.24 20.86
N ASN A 81 -19.10 -8.46 19.76
CA ASN A 81 -18.75 -8.95 18.42
C ASN A 81 -17.24 -9.03 18.24
N MET A 82 -16.66 -10.16 18.62
CA MET A 82 -15.23 -10.43 18.51
C MET A 82 -14.70 -10.31 17.06
N SER A 83 -15.55 -10.53 16.05
CA SER A 83 -15.16 -10.43 14.64
C SER A 83 -14.69 -9.04 14.27
N ILE A 84 -15.32 -7.98 14.81
CA ILE A 84 -14.92 -6.59 14.59
C ILE A 84 -13.48 -6.37 15.07
N HIS A 85 -13.21 -6.77 16.31
CA HIS A 85 -11.88 -6.55 16.92
C HIS A 85 -10.78 -7.34 16.20
N ILE A 86 -11.07 -8.58 15.77
CA ILE A 86 -10.14 -9.39 14.99
C ILE A 86 -9.85 -8.74 13.64
N LEU A 87 -10.87 -8.24 12.94
CA LEU A 87 -10.70 -7.59 11.65
C LEU A 87 -9.95 -6.25 11.75
N LEU A 88 -10.23 -5.46 12.80
CA LEU A 88 -9.48 -4.24 13.10
C LEU A 88 -8.01 -4.55 13.38
N LEU A 89 -7.72 -5.54 14.20
CA LEU A 89 -6.36 -5.98 14.47
C LEU A 89 -5.69 -6.48 13.19
N PHE A 90 -6.39 -7.29 12.40
CA PHE A 90 -5.87 -7.85 11.15
C PHE A 90 -5.46 -6.75 10.16
N THR A 91 -6.17 -5.62 10.10
CA THR A 91 -5.82 -4.48 9.25
C THR A 91 -4.34 -4.08 9.39
N PHE A 92 -3.80 -4.16 10.61
CA PHE A 92 -2.42 -3.73 10.90
C PHE A 92 -1.43 -4.89 10.98
N VAL A 93 -1.85 -6.08 11.43
CA VAL A 93 -0.94 -7.23 11.57
C VAL A 93 -0.78 -8.03 10.28
N ALA A 94 -1.68 -7.85 9.30
CA ALA A 94 -1.58 -8.50 7.99
C ALA A 94 -0.26 -8.22 7.26
N VAL A 95 0.43 -7.14 7.61
CA VAL A 95 1.75 -6.82 7.08
C VAL A 95 2.79 -7.92 7.37
N PHE A 96 2.68 -8.62 8.50
CA PHE A 96 3.58 -9.73 8.82
C PHE A 96 3.30 -10.96 7.95
N LEU A 97 2.03 -11.23 7.65
CA LEU A 97 1.63 -12.26 6.70
C LEU A 97 2.13 -11.93 5.29
N TYR A 98 1.90 -10.69 4.84
CA TYR A 98 2.42 -10.19 3.58
C TYR A 98 3.95 -10.36 3.48
N ASP A 99 4.70 -9.94 4.50
CA ASP A 99 6.15 -10.03 4.50
C ASP A 99 6.64 -11.48 4.52
N ALA A 100 5.95 -12.37 5.26
CA ALA A 100 6.25 -13.81 5.30
C ALA A 100 6.03 -14.48 3.93
N ILE A 101 4.92 -14.18 3.25
CA ILE A 101 4.64 -14.71 1.90
C ILE A 101 5.77 -14.33 0.94
N TYR A 102 6.18 -13.06 0.93
CA TYR A 102 7.21 -12.57 0.02
C TYR A 102 8.65 -12.91 0.45
N LYS A 103 8.85 -13.55 1.58
CA LYS A 103 10.11 -14.17 1.99
C LYS A 103 10.15 -15.67 1.76
N SER A 104 9.02 -16.29 1.53
CA SER A 104 8.92 -17.74 1.31
C SER A 104 9.33 -18.13 -0.10
N SER A 105 9.54 -19.43 -0.32
CA SER A 105 9.79 -19.99 -1.65
C SER A 105 8.64 -19.76 -2.63
N LEU A 106 7.44 -19.49 -2.13
CA LEU A 106 6.28 -19.16 -2.96
C LEU A 106 6.51 -17.88 -3.78
N ALA A 107 7.32 -16.95 -3.27
CA ALA A 107 7.66 -15.69 -3.96
C ALA A 107 8.38 -15.92 -5.31
N SER A 108 8.98 -17.09 -5.55
CA SER A 108 9.56 -17.44 -6.85
C SER A 108 8.49 -17.60 -7.94
N ASN A 109 7.25 -17.94 -7.58
CA ASN A 109 6.11 -18.02 -8.49
C ASN A 109 5.23 -16.77 -8.37
N LEU A 110 5.59 -15.74 -9.13
CA LEU A 110 4.91 -14.44 -9.07
C LEU A 110 3.39 -14.54 -9.34
N ARG A 111 2.96 -15.43 -10.27
CA ARG A 111 1.52 -15.63 -10.56
C ARG A 111 0.78 -16.21 -9.36
N ALA A 112 1.33 -17.25 -8.74
CA ALA A 112 0.72 -17.89 -7.58
C ALA A 112 0.59 -16.90 -6.40
N VAL A 113 1.63 -16.14 -6.12
CA VAL A 113 1.61 -15.12 -5.06
C VAL A 113 0.59 -14.01 -5.36
N THR A 114 0.51 -13.56 -6.60
CA THR A 114 -0.47 -12.54 -7.01
C THR A 114 -1.89 -13.06 -6.79
N ILE A 115 -2.21 -14.26 -7.28
CA ILE A 115 -3.53 -14.88 -7.10
C ILE A 115 -3.85 -15.06 -5.61
N LEU A 116 -2.91 -15.59 -4.83
CA LEU A 116 -3.08 -15.75 -3.38
C LEU A 116 -3.35 -14.40 -2.70
N SER A 117 -2.61 -13.36 -3.07
CA SER A 117 -2.80 -12.02 -2.52
C SER A 117 -4.21 -11.47 -2.80
N PHE A 118 -4.73 -11.67 -4.01
CA PHE A 118 -6.10 -11.29 -4.37
C PHE A 118 -7.15 -12.11 -3.62
N ILE A 119 -6.94 -13.42 -3.45
CA ILE A 119 -7.84 -14.27 -2.68
C ILE A 119 -7.90 -13.82 -1.21
N LEU A 120 -6.75 -13.62 -0.57
CA LEU A 120 -6.67 -13.16 0.81
C LEU A 120 -7.31 -11.78 1.00
N LEU A 121 -7.08 -10.88 0.06
CA LEU A 121 -7.64 -9.54 0.10
C LEU A 121 -9.15 -9.56 -0.09
N THR A 122 -9.66 -10.37 -1.02
CA THR A 122 -11.10 -10.57 -1.24
C THR A 122 -11.76 -11.15 0.01
N GLY A 123 -11.15 -12.18 0.60
CA GLY A 123 -11.63 -12.77 1.86
C GLY A 123 -11.67 -11.76 3.00
N TYR A 124 -10.67 -10.89 3.12
CA TYR A 124 -10.64 -9.83 4.13
C TYR A 124 -11.77 -8.81 3.92
N VAL A 125 -11.94 -8.30 2.69
CA VAL A 125 -12.99 -7.31 2.36
C VAL A 125 -14.37 -7.91 2.55
N PHE A 126 -14.58 -9.15 2.11
CA PHE A 126 -15.82 -9.89 2.35
C PHE A 126 -16.13 -10.07 3.84
N ALA A 127 -15.12 -10.44 4.64
CA ALA A 127 -15.27 -10.63 6.07
C ALA A 127 -15.59 -9.30 6.80
N MET A 128 -14.99 -8.20 6.39
CA MET A 128 -15.31 -6.89 6.98
C MET A 128 -16.80 -6.58 6.85
N GLN A 129 -17.37 -6.74 5.67
CA GLN A 129 -18.78 -6.44 5.46
C GLN A 129 -19.70 -7.50 6.10
N ASN A 130 -19.46 -8.79 5.86
CA ASN A 130 -20.42 -9.85 6.19
C ASN A 130 -20.26 -10.43 7.59
N LEU A 131 -19.06 -10.38 8.19
CA LEU A 131 -18.82 -10.85 9.55
C LEU A 131 -18.66 -9.69 10.55
N GLY A 132 -18.05 -8.60 10.10
CA GLY A 132 -17.85 -7.41 10.93
C GLY A 132 -18.96 -6.36 10.82
N GLY A 133 -19.83 -6.46 9.82
CA GLY A 133 -20.88 -5.47 9.57
C GLY A 133 -20.34 -4.07 9.26
N PHE A 134 -19.17 -3.99 8.65
CA PHE A 134 -18.60 -2.70 8.24
C PHE A 134 -19.39 -2.16 7.06
N GLY A 135 -19.84 -0.91 7.15
CA GLY A 135 -20.41 -0.21 6.02
C GLY A 135 -19.36 0.02 4.92
N TYR A 136 -19.84 0.36 3.73
CA TYR A 136 -19.02 0.55 2.55
C TYR A 136 -17.85 1.54 2.77
N ARG A 137 -18.10 2.65 3.47
CA ARG A 137 -17.10 3.64 3.84
C ARG A 137 -16.00 3.05 4.72
N ALA A 138 -16.42 2.31 5.77
CA ALA A 138 -15.49 1.69 6.70
C ALA A 138 -14.65 0.60 6.02
N VAL A 139 -15.24 -0.21 5.13
CA VAL A 139 -14.50 -1.18 4.31
C VAL A 139 -13.41 -0.49 3.48
N ASN A 140 -13.75 0.59 2.77
CA ASN A 140 -12.76 1.31 1.96
C ASN A 140 -11.60 1.85 2.78
N ILE A 141 -11.88 2.54 3.90
CA ILE A 141 -10.80 3.16 4.68
C ILE A 141 -9.90 2.13 5.38
N HIS A 142 -10.47 1.01 5.87
CA HIS A 142 -9.65 -0.04 6.48
C HIS A 142 -8.83 -0.81 5.44
N LEU A 143 -9.37 -1.04 4.24
CA LEU A 143 -8.60 -1.56 3.12
C LEU A 143 -7.43 -0.63 2.76
N GLY A 144 -7.69 0.68 2.72
CA GLY A 144 -6.66 1.69 2.55
C GLY A 144 -5.62 1.67 3.68
N ALA A 145 -6.05 1.51 4.93
CA ALA A 145 -5.15 1.41 6.08
C ALA A 145 -4.26 0.16 6.01
N LEU A 146 -4.78 -0.97 5.53
CA LEU A 146 -3.99 -2.19 5.27
C LEU A 146 -2.91 -1.94 4.21
N PHE A 147 -3.26 -1.33 3.07
CA PHE A 147 -2.28 -0.96 2.05
C PHE A 147 -1.25 0.03 2.58
N GLY A 148 -1.70 1.08 3.26
CA GLY A 148 -0.82 2.09 3.86
C GLY A 148 0.17 1.49 4.87
N THR A 149 -0.28 0.52 5.68
CA THR A 149 0.57 -0.18 6.64
C THR A 149 1.62 -1.03 5.94
N ASN A 150 1.24 -1.81 4.91
CA ASN A 150 2.18 -2.59 4.10
C ASN A 150 3.23 -1.68 3.43
N MET A 151 2.78 -0.55 2.87
CA MET A 151 3.66 0.39 2.20
C MET A 151 4.62 1.08 3.16
N ALA A 152 4.15 1.53 4.32
CA ALA A 152 5.00 2.15 5.34
C ALA A 152 6.03 1.15 5.89
N PHE A 153 5.60 -0.09 6.17
CA PHE A 153 6.51 -1.17 6.59
C PHE A 153 7.59 -1.44 5.55
N ASN A 154 7.23 -1.54 4.27
CA ASN A 154 8.22 -1.71 3.20
C ASN A 154 9.25 -0.59 3.19
N VAL A 155 8.82 0.67 3.34
CA VAL A 155 9.73 1.82 3.35
C VAL A 155 10.72 1.74 4.51
N TRP A 156 10.24 1.49 5.73
CA TRP A 156 11.06 1.55 6.93
C TRP A 156 11.90 0.30 7.18
N PHE A 157 11.35 -0.89 6.90
CA PHE A 157 11.96 -2.16 7.31
C PHE A 157 12.54 -2.98 6.15
N ARG A 158 12.32 -2.57 4.90
CA ARG A 158 12.85 -3.29 3.72
C ARG A 158 13.64 -2.37 2.81
N ILE A 159 13.05 -1.29 2.33
CA ILE A 159 13.68 -0.40 1.34
C ILE A 159 14.82 0.38 1.99
N TRP A 160 14.57 1.04 3.11
CA TRP A 160 15.57 1.90 3.74
C TRP A 160 16.84 1.17 4.19
N PRO A 161 16.77 0.05 4.93
CA PRO A 161 17.98 -0.68 5.32
C PRO A 161 18.80 -1.18 4.13
N ALA A 162 18.14 -1.62 3.06
CA ALA A 162 18.82 -2.01 1.82
C ALA A 162 19.49 -0.81 1.15
N GLN A 163 18.79 0.31 1.02
CA GLN A 163 19.30 1.52 0.40
C GLN A 163 20.50 2.13 1.15
N GLN A 164 20.53 2.05 2.48
CA GLN A 164 21.70 2.48 3.26
C GLN A 164 22.98 1.74 2.83
N LYS A 165 22.89 0.43 2.67
CA LYS A 165 24.03 -0.41 2.25
C LYS A 165 24.41 -0.14 0.78
N ILE A 166 23.42 -0.01 -0.10
CA ILE A 166 23.62 0.31 -1.52
C ILE A 166 24.35 1.66 -1.68
N ILE A 167 23.89 2.69 -0.97
CA ILE A 167 24.49 4.04 -1.03
C ILE A 167 25.94 3.99 -0.48
N ALA A 168 26.18 3.25 0.61
CA ALA A 168 27.52 3.11 1.18
C ALA A 168 28.48 2.44 0.20
N ALA A 169 28.08 1.35 -0.47
CA ALA A 169 28.89 0.67 -1.48
C ALA A 169 29.24 1.62 -2.64
N ILE A 170 28.25 2.33 -3.17
CA ILE A 170 28.48 3.31 -4.26
C ILE A 170 29.44 4.41 -3.82
N LYS A 171 29.28 4.94 -2.60
CA LYS A 171 30.19 5.96 -2.04
C LYS A 171 31.63 5.47 -1.97
N ASN A 172 31.83 4.22 -1.60
CA ASN A 172 33.16 3.58 -1.52
C ASN A 172 33.72 3.21 -2.91
N GLY A 173 32.93 3.32 -3.98
CA GLY A 173 33.32 2.87 -5.32
C GLY A 173 33.18 1.36 -5.52
N GLU A 174 32.44 0.69 -4.64
CA GLU A 174 32.15 -0.74 -4.70
C GLU A 174 30.85 -1.01 -5.46
N ALA A 175 30.73 -2.21 -6.06
CA ALA A 175 29.48 -2.66 -6.65
C ALA A 175 28.48 -2.97 -5.53
N PRO A 176 27.25 -2.42 -5.59
CA PRO A 176 26.20 -2.77 -4.63
C PRO A 176 25.80 -4.24 -4.73
N ASP A 177 25.44 -4.82 -3.58
CA ASP A 177 24.90 -6.17 -3.50
C ASP A 177 23.62 -6.31 -4.34
N GLY A 178 23.59 -7.29 -5.25
CA GLY A 178 22.48 -7.57 -6.15
C GLY A 178 21.19 -7.95 -5.44
N ASP A 179 21.26 -8.67 -4.33
CA ASP A 179 20.09 -9.10 -3.55
C ASP A 179 19.44 -7.90 -2.85
N LEU A 180 20.24 -6.96 -2.38
CA LEU A 180 19.73 -5.72 -1.78
C LEU A 180 19.05 -4.83 -2.83
N LEU A 181 19.63 -4.75 -4.03
CA LEU A 181 19.01 -4.02 -5.16
C LEU A 181 17.68 -4.65 -5.55
N ALA A 182 17.64 -5.98 -5.67
CA ALA A 182 16.43 -6.73 -6.00
C ALA A 182 15.34 -6.55 -4.92
N LEU A 183 15.72 -6.66 -3.64
CA LEU A 183 14.80 -6.47 -2.52
C LEU A 183 14.20 -5.07 -2.51
N ALA A 184 15.03 -4.03 -2.58
CA ALA A 184 14.56 -2.65 -2.56
C ALA A 184 13.66 -2.35 -3.76
N GLY A 185 14.04 -2.82 -4.95
CA GLY A 185 13.25 -2.67 -6.18
C GLY A 185 11.91 -3.38 -6.10
N LEU A 186 11.88 -4.64 -5.67
CA LEU A 186 10.64 -5.42 -5.52
C LEU A 186 9.67 -4.75 -4.55
N ARG A 187 10.14 -4.37 -3.36
CA ARG A 187 9.28 -3.74 -2.34
C ARG A 187 8.80 -2.35 -2.76
N SER A 188 9.60 -1.61 -3.51
CA SER A 188 9.20 -0.34 -4.10
C SER A 188 8.11 -0.52 -5.17
N LYS A 189 8.23 -1.53 -6.04
CA LYS A 189 7.18 -1.91 -6.99
C LYS A 189 5.88 -2.29 -6.30
N HIS A 190 5.93 -3.09 -5.22
CA HIS A 190 4.73 -3.43 -4.43
C HIS A 190 4.04 -2.17 -3.91
N ASN A 191 4.81 -1.21 -3.40
CA ASN A 191 4.25 0.06 -2.96
C ASN A 191 3.56 0.81 -4.11
N THR A 192 4.12 0.78 -5.32
CA THR A 192 3.47 1.39 -6.49
C THR A 192 2.15 0.70 -6.83
N TYR A 193 2.11 -0.65 -6.82
CA TYR A 193 0.87 -1.40 -7.05
C TYR A 193 -0.22 -1.12 -6.00
N MET A 194 0.16 -0.94 -4.74
CA MET A 194 -0.77 -0.61 -3.66
C MET A 194 -1.19 0.88 -3.66
N SER A 195 -0.40 1.78 -4.27
CA SER A 195 -0.63 3.22 -4.18
C SER A 195 -1.90 3.68 -4.90
N VAL A 196 -2.22 3.12 -6.06
CA VAL A 196 -3.42 3.51 -6.83
C VAL A 196 -4.70 3.11 -6.10
N PRO A 197 -4.88 1.83 -5.68
CA PRO A 197 -6.04 1.46 -4.88
C PRO A 197 -6.07 2.18 -3.51
N LEU A 198 -4.93 2.46 -2.89
CA LEU A 198 -4.89 3.27 -1.66
C LEU A 198 -5.49 4.66 -1.88
N VAL A 199 -5.07 5.38 -2.92
CA VAL A 199 -5.61 6.71 -3.22
C VAL A 199 -7.11 6.63 -3.52
N TRP A 200 -7.54 5.61 -4.25
CA TRP A 200 -8.96 5.37 -4.48
C TRP A 200 -9.73 5.22 -3.17
N THR A 201 -9.31 4.34 -2.27
CA THR A 201 -10.01 4.10 -1.00
C THR A 201 -10.10 5.35 -0.14
N MET A 202 -9.07 6.20 -0.15
CA MET A 202 -9.06 7.47 0.59
C MET A 202 -10.08 8.48 0.04
N HIS A 203 -10.30 8.52 -1.28
CA HIS A 203 -11.31 9.41 -1.89
C HIS A 203 -12.70 8.82 -1.77
N ASN A 204 -12.83 7.52 -2.00
CA ASN A 204 -14.12 6.87 -2.11
C ASN A 204 -14.89 6.75 -0.78
N GLN A 205 -14.20 6.86 0.35
CA GLN A 205 -14.87 6.94 1.65
C GLN A 205 -15.86 8.11 1.80
N HIS A 206 -15.77 9.11 0.92
CA HIS A 206 -16.71 10.23 0.89
C HIS A 206 -17.94 9.97 0.00
N HIS A 207 -17.97 8.84 -0.71
CA HIS A 207 -18.98 8.48 -1.69
C HIS A 207 -19.74 7.21 -1.28
N VAL A 208 -20.44 7.26 -0.15
CA VAL A 208 -21.18 6.11 0.40
C VAL A 208 -22.24 5.55 -0.53
N THR A 209 -22.79 6.38 -1.40
CA THR A 209 -23.82 6.00 -2.38
C THR A 209 -23.24 5.43 -3.68
N ALA A 210 -21.92 5.29 -3.81
CA ALA A 210 -21.31 4.82 -5.05
C ALA A 210 -21.79 3.42 -5.48
N PRO A 211 -21.95 2.41 -4.60
CA PRO A 211 -22.49 1.13 -4.99
C PRO A 211 -23.93 1.24 -5.52
N THR A 212 -24.80 1.92 -4.80
CA THR A 212 -26.21 2.12 -5.18
C THR A 212 -26.35 2.88 -6.48
N ALA A 213 -25.53 3.92 -6.70
CA ALA A 213 -25.51 4.67 -7.94
C ALA A 213 -25.10 3.83 -9.16
N LEU A 214 -24.34 2.76 -8.93
CA LEU A 214 -23.95 1.77 -9.94
C LEU A 214 -24.92 0.58 -10.03
N GLY A 215 -26.02 0.61 -9.28
CA GLY A 215 -26.99 -0.49 -9.23
C GLY A 215 -26.48 -1.74 -8.51
N ILE A 216 -25.45 -1.62 -7.66
CA ILE A 216 -24.92 -2.72 -6.87
C ILE A 216 -25.75 -2.81 -5.59
N PRO A 217 -26.39 -3.95 -5.29
CA PRO A 217 -27.08 -4.17 -4.01
C PRO A 217 -26.12 -4.05 -2.83
N ASP A 218 -26.61 -3.58 -1.68
CA ASP A 218 -25.78 -3.34 -0.49
C ASP A 218 -25.01 -4.57 -0.03
N GLU A 219 -25.59 -5.75 -0.13
CA GLU A 219 -24.97 -7.04 0.18
C GLU A 219 -23.72 -7.36 -0.67
N PHE A 220 -23.62 -6.74 -1.86
CA PHE A 220 -22.48 -6.90 -2.79
C PHE A 220 -21.61 -5.63 -2.87
N SER A 221 -21.83 -4.65 -2.02
CA SER A 221 -21.05 -3.39 -2.06
C SER A 221 -19.54 -3.60 -1.88
N TRP A 222 -19.13 -4.66 -1.20
CA TRP A 222 -17.73 -5.09 -1.06
C TRP A 222 -17.04 -5.44 -2.38
N VAL A 223 -17.79 -5.75 -3.43
CA VAL A 223 -17.23 -6.08 -4.75
C VAL A 223 -16.58 -4.84 -5.39
N LEU A 224 -17.15 -3.66 -5.18
CA LEU A 224 -16.65 -2.44 -5.81
C LEU A 224 -15.21 -2.10 -5.39
N PRO A 225 -14.82 -2.08 -4.11
CA PRO A 225 -13.42 -1.93 -3.72
C PRO A 225 -12.49 -2.95 -4.40
N MET A 226 -12.90 -4.20 -4.54
CA MET A 226 -12.08 -5.24 -5.18
C MET A 226 -11.92 -5.01 -6.68
N VAL A 227 -12.98 -4.58 -7.38
CA VAL A 227 -12.90 -4.16 -8.79
C VAL A 227 -11.89 -3.03 -8.94
N MET A 228 -11.92 -2.05 -8.04
CA MET A 228 -11.00 -0.91 -8.08
C MET A 228 -9.56 -1.30 -7.75
N VAL A 229 -9.34 -2.30 -6.88
CA VAL A 229 -8.00 -2.88 -6.66
C VAL A 229 -7.46 -3.51 -7.94
N ILE A 230 -8.28 -4.28 -8.66
CA ILE A 230 -7.90 -4.91 -9.93
C ILE A 230 -7.60 -3.86 -11.00
N LEU A 231 -8.45 -2.84 -11.13
CA LEU A 231 -8.24 -1.74 -12.07
C LEU A 231 -6.96 -0.96 -11.74
N GLY A 232 -6.74 -0.65 -10.46
CA GLY A 232 -5.53 0.01 -9.99
C GLY A 232 -4.27 -0.81 -10.30
N TRP A 233 -4.33 -2.12 -10.13
CA TRP A 233 -3.24 -3.03 -10.52
C TRP A 233 -2.95 -2.96 -12.03
N HIS A 234 -3.99 -2.98 -12.88
CA HIS A 234 -3.83 -2.85 -14.32
C HIS A 234 -3.25 -1.49 -14.73
N ILE A 235 -3.71 -0.39 -14.11
CA ILE A 235 -3.15 0.94 -14.35
C ILE A 235 -1.65 0.96 -14.07
N VAL A 236 -1.20 0.38 -12.97
CA VAL A 236 0.22 0.31 -12.64
C VAL A 236 0.98 -0.59 -13.64
N CYS A 237 0.39 -1.71 -14.09
CA CYS A 237 0.98 -2.51 -15.16
C CYS A 237 1.21 -1.68 -16.43
N LEU A 238 0.23 -0.88 -16.84
CA LEU A 238 0.35 0.01 -17.99
C LEU A 238 1.45 1.05 -17.79
N LEU A 239 1.56 1.66 -16.59
CA LEU A 239 2.62 2.62 -16.29
C LEU A 239 4.02 2.03 -16.41
N TYR A 240 4.21 0.75 -16.03
CA TYR A 240 5.50 0.07 -16.16
C TYR A 240 5.82 -0.42 -17.58
N THR A 241 4.81 -0.57 -18.43
CA THR A 241 4.96 -1.07 -19.80
C THR A 241 4.82 0.04 -20.84
N SER A 242 4.40 1.24 -20.46
CA SER A 242 4.33 2.39 -21.36
C SER A 242 5.73 2.83 -21.80
N PRO A 243 5.89 3.28 -23.05
CA PRO A 243 7.14 3.85 -23.51
C PRO A 243 7.56 5.04 -22.63
N SER A 244 8.88 5.22 -22.47
CA SER A 244 9.41 6.41 -21.82
C SER A 244 9.02 7.66 -22.63
N PRO A 245 8.72 8.80 -21.98
CA PRO A 245 8.47 10.06 -22.70
C PRO A 245 9.62 10.54 -23.58
N ARG A 246 10.74 9.83 -23.58
CA ARG A 246 11.91 10.10 -24.44
C ARG A 246 11.93 9.26 -25.71
N ASP A 247 11.08 8.27 -25.81
CA ASP A 247 10.94 7.41 -26.97
C ASP A 247 9.87 7.98 -27.89
#